data_64c394cc11bae6a52a718b6e6ef404c5
#
_entry.id   64c394cc11bae6a52a718b6e6ef404c5
#
_cell.length_a   1.000
_cell.length_b   1.000
_cell.length_c   1.000
_cell.angle_alpha   90.00
_cell.angle_beta   90.00
_cell.angle_gamma   90.00
#
_symmetry.space_group_name_H-M   'P 1'
#
loop_
_entity.id
_entity.type
_entity.pdbx_description
1 polymer ?
#
loop_
_entity_poly.entity_id
_entity_poly.type
_entity_poly.pdbx_seq_one_letter_code
_entity_poly.pdbx_strand_id
1 'polypeptide(L)'
;MTQNGTLGFVMLCHTALHRAAETARHWAERGCPVVIHVDKRVRRKGYDGIVKALADLPNVRFSGRHACEWGTWGIVAATQEAATIMLQDFPQVRHVYLSSGSCLPLRPVAELVRYLDERPRTDFIESVTTEDVGWTIGGLNLERFTMRFPFSWRKQRRLFDTYVRLQRRVGLKRRVPAGIVPHLGSQWWCLTRQTLSAILDNPDRAEIDRYFRHVWIPDESYFQTLVRQVSDQVESRSLTLSKFDFQGKPHIFYDDHLQILRRSDCFVARKIWPHADRLYDSFLSNDPSGQAAAEPNPGKIDRLFARAVERRTKGRAGLYMQSRHPNENWENGRTAAAYSVFEGFSDLF
;
A
#
# COMPACT_ATOMS: atom_id res chain seq x y z
N MET A 1 24.12 13.17 -14.72
CA MET A 1 23.72 11.95 -15.45
C MET A 1 22.58 11.34 -14.67
N THR A 2 21.35 11.42 -15.17
CA THR A 2 20.17 10.79 -14.59
C THR A 2 20.40 9.27 -14.61
N GLN A 3 20.50 8.67 -13.43
CA GLN A 3 20.56 7.20 -13.32
C GLN A 3 19.28 6.63 -13.92
N ASN A 4 19.42 5.95 -15.04
CA ASN A 4 18.29 5.42 -15.81
C ASN A 4 17.56 4.34 -15.01
N GLY A 5 16.41 4.71 -14.45
CA GLY A 5 15.28 3.82 -14.20
C GLY A 5 15.54 2.52 -13.42
N THR A 6 16.42 2.51 -12.42
CA THR A 6 16.68 1.31 -11.59
C THR A 6 15.54 1.00 -10.62
N LEU A 7 14.67 1.97 -10.34
CA LEU A 7 13.47 1.83 -9.53
C LEU A 7 12.22 1.93 -10.40
N GLY A 8 11.33 0.94 -10.32
CA GLY A 8 10.03 0.95 -10.98
C GLY A 8 8.88 1.00 -9.98
N PHE A 9 7.75 1.61 -10.36
CA PHE A 9 6.55 1.67 -9.55
C PHE A 9 5.42 0.85 -10.16
N VAL A 10 4.83 -0.05 -9.40
CA VAL A 10 3.53 -0.66 -9.68
C VAL A 10 2.48 0.11 -8.92
N MET A 11 1.49 0.70 -9.61
CA MET A 11 0.48 1.56 -9.02
C MET A 11 -0.92 0.99 -9.20
N LEU A 12 -1.62 0.70 -8.10
CA LEU A 12 -3.02 0.24 -8.12
C LEU A 12 -3.98 1.42 -7.91
N CYS A 13 -4.89 1.65 -8.87
CA CYS A 13 -5.80 2.79 -8.86
C CYS A 13 -7.26 2.37 -8.94
N HIS A 14 -8.14 3.06 -8.19
CA HIS A 14 -9.59 2.85 -8.26
C HIS A 14 -10.40 4.14 -8.05
N THR A 15 -9.77 5.20 -7.57
CA THR A 15 -10.41 6.49 -7.26
C THR A 15 -9.44 7.62 -7.52
N ALA A 16 -9.94 8.87 -7.61
CA ALA A 16 -9.14 10.08 -7.77
C ALA A 16 -8.04 9.95 -8.85
N LEU A 17 -8.41 9.48 -10.04
CA LEU A 17 -7.45 9.12 -11.09
C LEU A 17 -6.60 10.29 -11.56
N HIS A 18 -7.08 11.55 -11.42
CA HIS A 18 -6.27 12.74 -11.69
C HIS A 18 -5.06 12.82 -10.76
N ARG A 19 -5.23 12.55 -9.45
CA ARG A 19 -4.11 12.53 -8.49
C ARG A 19 -3.16 11.35 -8.73
N ALA A 20 -3.72 10.20 -9.12
CA ALA A 20 -2.91 9.08 -9.54
C ALA A 20 -2.05 9.43 -10.77
N ALA A 21 -2.61 10.17 -11.74
CA ALA A 21 -1.87 10.63 -12.91
C ALA A 21 -0.76 11.63 -12.55
N GLU A 22 -1.02 12.60 -11.66
CA GLU A 22 -0.02 13.56 -11.19
C GLU A 22 1.16 12.85 -10.51
N THR A 23 0.86 11.91 -9.62
CA THR A 23 1.90 11.13 -8.93
C THR A 23 2.68 10.21 -9.87
N ALA A 24 2.00 9.55 -10.81
CA ALA A 24 2.64 8.71 -11.82
C ALA A 24 3.54 9.53 -12.74
N ARG A 25 3.08 10.70 -13.20
CA ARG A 25 3.86 11.65 -13.98
C ARG A 25 5.12 12.09 -13.23
N HIS A 26 4.98 12.48 -11.96
CA HIS A 26 6.11 12.87 -11.12
C HIS A 26 7.22 11.80 -11.07
N TRP A 27 6.86 10.53 -10.93
CA TRP A 27 7.83 9.44 -10.93
C TRP A 27 8.41 9.18 -12.32
N ALA A 28 7.55 9.18 -13.35
CA ALA A 28 7.97 8.89 -14.72
C ALA A 28 8.93 9.96 -15.27
N GLU A 29 8.66 11.25 -15.04
CA GLU A 29 9.53 12.37 -15.44
C GLU A 29 10.90 12.34 -14.74
N ARG A 30 10.99 11.65 -13.58
CA ARG A 30 12.25 11.42 -12.86
C ARG A 30 12.93 10.12 -13.25
N GLY A 31 12.52 9.53 -14.38
CA GLY A 31 13.14 8.35 -14.98
C GLY A 31 12.69 7.01 -14.39
N CYS A 32 11.74 6.99 -13.46
CA CYS A 32 11.21 5.75 -12.92
C CYS A 32 10.09 5.19 -13.82
N PRO A 33 10.18 3.97 -14.35
CA PRO A 33 9.06 3.32 -15.00
C PRO A 33 7.87 3.16 -14.06
N VAL A 34 6.65 3.35 -14.59
CA VAL A 34 5.41 3.19 -13.84
C VAL A 34 4.45 2.27 -14.58
N VAL A 35 4.03 1.19 -13.95
CA VAL A 35 2.97 0.31 -14.47
C VAL A 35 1.72 0.49 -13.64
N ILE A 36 0.64 0.94 -14.30
CA ILE A 36 -0.61 1.33 -13.65
C ILE A 36 -1.68 0.28 -13.89
N HIS A 37 -2.24 -0.24 -12.83
CA HIS A 37 -3.48 -1.00 -12.86
C HIS A 37 -4.64 -0.10 -12.45
N VAL A 38 -5.69 -0.03 -13.29
CA VAL A 38 -6.93 0.68 -12.97
C VAL A 38 -8.05 -0.33 -12.76
N ASP A 39 -8.66 -0.33 -11.59
CA ASP A 39 -9.73 -1.25 -11.22
C ASP A 39 -10.82 -1.33 -12.31
N LYS A 40 -11.24 -2.53 -12.65
CA LYS A 40 -12.26 -2.79 -13.69
C LYS A 40 -13.59 -2.09 -13.41
N ARG A 41 -13.90 -1.80 -12.14
CA ARG A 41 -15.12 -1.11 -11.72
C ARG A 41 -15.10 0.40 -12.00
N VAL A 42 -13.93 0.97 -12.28
CA VAL A 42 -13.82 2.36 -12.75
C VAL A 42 -14.49 2.47 -14.13
N ARG A 43 -15.31 3.51 -14.31
CA ARG A 43 -15.99 3.78 -15.59
C ARG A 43 -14.97 3.98 -16.71
N ARG A 44 -15.32 3.58 -17.93
CA ARG A 44 -14.45 3.68 -19.11
C ARG A 44 -13.91 5.08 -19.31
N LYS A 45 -14.75 6.11 -19.18
CA LYS A 45 -14.33 7.52 -19.28
C LYS A 45 -13.19 7.89 -18.32
N GLY A 46 -13.23 7.37 -17.08
CA GLY A 46 -12.14 7.61 -16.11
C GLY A 46 -10.84 6.91 -16.51
N TYR A 47 -10.95 5.67 -16.98
CA TYR A 47 -9.80 4.93 -17.50
C TYR A 47 -9.18 5.63 -18.70
N ASP A 48 -9.97 6.00 -19.69
CA ASP A 48 -9.48 6.69 -20.91
C ASP A 48 -8.86 8.04 -20.55
N GLY A 49 -9.40 8.72 -19.51
CA GLY A 49 -8.85 9.97 -19.00
C GLY A 49 -7.44 9.85 -18.47
N ILE A 50 -7.15 8.85 -17.61
CA ILE A 50 -5.80 8.67 -17.07
C ILE A 50 -4.82 8.16 -18.15
N VAL A 51 -5.27 7.30 -19.07
CA VAL A 51 -4.45 6.88 -20.22
C VAL A 51 -4.04 8.06 -21.07
N LYS A 52 -5.00 8.94 -21.41
CA LYS A 52 -4.72 10.15 -22.17
C LYS A 52 -3.78 11.11 -21.44
N ALA A 53 -3.97 11.26 -20.12
CA ALA A 53 -3.15 12.17 -19.30
C ALA A 53 -1.68 11.77 -19.21
N LEU A 54 -1.34 10.51 -19.51
CA LEU A 54 0.02 9.97 -19.41
C LEU A 54 0.56 9.44 -20.74
N ALA A 55 -0.13 9.72 -21.86
CA ALA A 55 0.21 9.17 -23.18
C ALA A 55 1.54 9.69 -23.74
N ASP A 56 2.01 10.84 -23.26
CA ASP A 56 3.29 11.45 -23.61
C ASP A 56 4.51 10.82 -22.91
N LEU A 57 4.29 9.93 -21.94
CA LEU A 57 5.35 9.34 -21.13
C LEU A 57 5.71 7.93 -21.61
N PRO A 58 6.88 7.75 -22.25
CA PRO A 58 7.26 6.46 -22.87
C PRO A 58 7.56 5.37 -21.84
N ASN A 59 7.79 5.71 -20.57
CA ASN A 59 8.05 4.80 -19.46
C ASN A 59 6.84 4.51 -18.59
N VAL A 60 5.62 4.82 -19.08
CA VAL A 60 4.36 4.44 -18.43
C VAL A 60 3.68 3.30 -19.20
N ARG A 61 3.16 2.32 -18.47
CA ARG A 61 2.36 1.21 -19.01
C ARG A 61 1.07 1.05 -18.22
N PHE A 62 0.08 0.45 -18.85
CA PHE A 62 -1.18 0.07 -18.21
C PHE A 62 -1.35 -1.44 -18.31
N SER A 63 -1.66 -2.09 -17.18
CA SER A 63 -1.99 -3.52 -17.16
C SER A 63 -3.45 -3.77 -17.54
N GLY A 64 -3.79 -5.02 -17.76
CA GLY A 64 -5.18 -5.48 -17.81
C GLY A 64 -5.94 -5.11 -16.54
N ARG A 65 -7.27 -5.02 -16.66
CA ARG A 65 -8.11 -4.49 -15.58
C ARG A 65 -8.78 -5.62 -14.80
N HIS A 66 -8.41 -5.79 -13.55
CA HIS A 66 -9.04 -6.71 -12.59
C HIS A 66 -10.06 -5.98 -11.72
N ALA A 67 -11.08 -6.69 -11.25
CA ALA A 67 -12.00 -6.18 -10.23
C ALA A 67 -11.39 -6.41 -8.84
N CYS A 68 -10.91 -5.33 -8.22
CA CYS A 68 -10.16 -5.37 -6.97
C CYS A 68 -11.08 -5.12 -5.76
N GLU A 69 -11.95 -6.09 -5.44
CA GLU A 69 -12.72 -6.02 -4.21
C GLU A 69 -11.81 -6.23 -2.99
N TRP A 70 -11.98 -5.39 -1.97
CA TRP A 70 -11.18 -5.51 -0.74
C TRP A 70 -11.31 -6.89 -0.10
N GLY A 71 -10.18 -7.43 0.32
CA GLY A 71 -10.08 -8.73 0.96
C GLY A 71 -10.24 -9.93 0.01
N THR A 72 -10.22 -9.70 -1.32
CA THR A 72 -10.31 -10.75 -2.33
C THR A 72 -9.08 -10.83 -3.21
N TRP A 73 -8.96 -11.92 -3.96
CA TRP A 73 -7.82 -12.23 -4.83
C TRP A 73 -7.53 -11.17 -5.91
N GLY A 74 -8.54 -10.39 -6.33
CA GLY A 74 -8.39 -9.45 -7.44
C GLY A 74 -7.24 -8.45 -7.28
N ILE A 75 -6.91 -8.05 -6.03
CA ILE A 75 -5.80 -7.14 -5.74
C ILE A 75 -4.45 -7.83 -6.02
N VAL A 76 -4.28 -9.08 -5.60
CA VAL A 76 -3.07 -9.86 -5.86
C VAL A 76 -2.90 -10.10 -7.36
N ALA A 77 -3.95 -10.51 -8.06
CA ALA A 77 -3.91 -10.70 -9.51
C ALA A 77 -3.51 -9.43 -10.27
N ALA A 78 -4.07 -8.28 -9.88
CA ALA A 78 -3.71 -6.97 -10.43
C ALA A 78 -2.24 -6.64 -10.19
N THR A 79 -1.74 -6.91 -8.98
CA THR A 79 -0.35 -6.68 -8.61
C THR A 79 0.59 -7.59 -9.41
N GLN A 80 0.27 -8.89 -9.52
CA GLN A 80 1.06 -9.85 -10.29
C GLN A 80 1.17 -9.44 -11.76
N GLU A 81 0.05 -9.09 -12.41
CA GLU A 81 0.05 -8.72 -13.83
C GLU A 81 0.84 -7.43 -14.07
N ALA A 82 0.62 -6.41 -13.26
CA ALA A 82 1.37 -5.15 -13.38
C ALA A 82 2.88 -5.35 -13.10
N ALA A 83 3.23 -6.20 -12.14
CA ALA A 83 4.61 -6.54 -11.84
C ALA A 83 5.25 -7.35 -12.99
N THR A 84 4.53 -8.26 -13.62
CA THR A 84 5.00 -9.00 -14.79
C THR A 84 5.35 -8.05 -15.94
N ILE A 85 4.47 -7.09 -16.26
CA ILE A 85 4.74 -6.05 -17.27
C ILE A 85 5.97 -5.23 -16.88
N MET A 86 6.12 -4.83 -15.61
CA MET A 86 7.29 -4.11 -15.13
C MET A 86 8.59 -4.88 -15.40
N LEU A 87 8.60 -6.16 -15.10
CA LEU A 87 9.78 -7.00 -15.31
C LEU A 87 10.10 -7.26 -16.79
N GLN A 88 9.07 -7.36 -17.63
CA GLN A 88 9.23 -7.62 -19.07
C GLN A 88 9.66 -6.36 -19.85
N ASP A 89 8.98 -5.24 -19.64
CA ASP A 89 9.15 -4.03 -20.44
C ASP A 89 10.33 -3.17 -19.95
N PHE A 90 10.76 -3.34 -18.69
CA PHE A 90 11.80 -2.51 -18.06
C PHE A 90 12.91 -3.37 -17.42
N PRO A 91 13.78 -3.98 -18.24
CA PRO A 91 14.83 -4.89 -17.74
C PRO A 91 15.88 -4.22 -16.84
N GLN A 92 16.03 -2.89 -16.93
CA GLN A 92 16.95 -2.11 -16.11
C GLN A 92 16.47 -1.93 -14.65
N VAL A 93 15.19 -2.15 -14.36
CA VAL A 93 14.63 -2.01 -13.01
C VAL A 93 15.21 -3.07 -12.08
N ARG A 94 15.78 -2.65 -10.96
CA ARG A 94 16.36 -3.50 -9.90
C ARG A 94 15.41 -3.67 -8.71
N HIS A 95 14.65 -2.63 -8.38
CA HIS A 95 13.63 -2.67 -7.33
C HIS A 95 12.28 -2.24 -7.90
N VAL A 96 11.24 -2.91 -7.46
CA VAL A 96 9.84 -2.58 -7.78
C VAL A 96 9.12 -2.16 -6.51
N TYR A 97 8.55 -0.95 -6.53
CA TYR A 97 7.80 -0.38 -5.43
C TYR A 97 6.29 -0.51 -5.69
N LEU A 98 5.56 -1.19 -4.81
CA LEU A 98 4.10 -1.26 -4.88
C LEU A 98 3.47 -0.04 -4.21
N SER A 99 2.70 0.69 -4.97
CA SER A 99 2.01 1.92 -4.56
C SER A 99 0.53 1.91 -4.93
N SER A 100 -0.20 2.94 -4.54
CA SER A 100 -1.58 3.15 -4.96
C SER A 100 -1.80 4.57 -5.49
N GLY A 101 -2.91 4.80 -6.18
CA GLY A 101 -3.29 6.13 -6.66
C GLY A 101 -3.57 7.17 -5.57
N SER A 102 -3.57 6.77 -4.29
CA SER A 102 -3.67 7.66 -3.12
C SER A 102 -2.36 7.81 -2.35
N CYS A 103 -1.25 7.38 -2.94
CA CYS A 103 0.09 7.59 -2.41
C CYS A 103 0.66 8.93 -2.87
N LEU A 104 1.57 9.49 -2.06
CA LEU A 104 2.30 10.71 -2.36
C LEU A 104 3.77 10.51 -1.98
N PRO A 105 4.74 10.84 -2.86
CA PRO A 105 6.15 10.87 -2.46
C PRO A 105 6.37 11.94 -1.39
N LEU A 106 7.14 11.62 -0.35
CA LEU A 106 7.49 12.55 0.73
C LEU A 106 8.92 13.04 0.63
N ARG A 107 9.76 12.32 -0.10
CA ARG A 107 11.18 12.60 -0.29
C ARG A 107 11.53 12.53 -1.76
N PRO A 108 12.59 13.23 -2.21
CA PRO A 108 13.07 13.17 -3.58
C PRO A 108 13.28 11.73 -4.06
N VAL A 109 12.87 11.44 -5.28
CA VAL A 109 13.06 10.11 -5.91
C VAL A 109 14.53 9.70 -5.92
N ALA A 110 15.43 10.66 -6.15
CA ALA A 110 16.88 10.40 -6.14
C ALA A 110 17.40 9.89 -4.78
N GLU A 111 16.80 10.30 -3.68
CA GLU A 111 17.13 9.77 -2.35
C GLU A 111 16.68 8.32 -2.20
N LEU A 112 15.48 8.00 -2.66
CA LEU A 112 14.98 6.62 -2.64
C LEU A 112 15.84 5.71 -3.53
N VAL A 113 16.19 6.15 -4.73
CA VAL A 113 17.07 5.39 -5.63
C VAL A 113 18.43 5.14 -4.96
N ARG A 114 19.07 6.17 -4.42
CA ARG A 114 20.35 6.01 -3.71
C ARG A 114 20.23 5.06 -2.52
N TYR A 115 19.19 5.19 -1.72
CA TYR A 115 18.90 4.31 -0.57
C TYR A 115 18.81 2.84 -0.98
N LEU A 116 18.16 2.56 -2.11
CA LEU A 116 17.99 1.21 -2.66
C LEU A 116 19.27 0.71 -3.34
N ASP A 117 20.03 1.58 -4.01
CA ASP A 117 21.32 1.23 -4.63
C ASP A 117 22.37 0.82 -3.60
N GLU A 118 22.32 1.38 -2.39
CA GLU A 118 23.14 0.96 -1.24
C GLU A 118 22.70 -0.40 -0.66
N ARG A 119 21.51 -0.87 -1.03
CA ARG A 119 20.85 -2.11 -0.53
C ARG A 119 20.34 -2.99 -1.68
N PRO A 120 21.20 -3.36 -2.63
CA PRO A 120 20.77 -3.92 -3.94
C PRO A 120 20.09 -5.29 -3.85
N ARG A 121 20.20 -5.99 -2.71
CA ARG A 121 19.59 -7.30 -2.48
C ARG A 121 18.55 -7.31 -1.38
N THR A 122 18.22 -6.14 -0.81
CA THR A 122 17.29 -6.05 0.33
C THR A 122 15.88 -5.86 -0.15
N ASP A 123 15.00 -6.72 0.31
CA ASP A 123 13.55 -6.64 0.13
C ASP A 123 12.91 -5.96 1.34
N PHE A 124 12.16 -4.90 1.09
CA PHE A 124 11.43 -4.15 2.12
C PHE A 124 9.96 -4.53 2.09
N ILE A 125 9.56 -5.39 2.98
CA ILE A 125 8.17 -5.86 3.11
C ILE A 125 7.90 -6.24 4.56
N GLU A 126 6.86 -5.67 5.14
CA GLU A 126 6.40 -6.11 6.44
C GLU A 126 5.92 -7.57 6.34
N SER A 127 6.60 -8.47 7.02
CA SER A 127 6.36 -9.90 6.94
C SER A 127 6.67 -10.54 8.29
N VAL A 128 5.61 -10.84 9.04
CA VAL A 128 5.65 -11.46 10.37
C VAL A 128 4.85 -12.75 10.39
N THR A 129 5.20 -13.68 11.25
CA THR A 129 4.46 -14.94 11.39
C THR A 129 3.04 -14.68 11.91
N THR A 130 2.15 -15.65 11.73
CA THR A 130 0.79 -15.54 12.27
C THR A 130 0.74 -15.56 13.81
N GLU A 131 1.84 -15.94 14.47
CA GLU A 131 1.96 -15.96 15.93
C GLU A 131 2.44 -14.61 16.46
N ASP A 132 3.32 -13.94 15.72
CA ASP A 132 3.93 -12.67 16.12
C ASP A 132 3.13 -11.43 15.70
N VAL A 133 2.03 -11.63 14.97
CA VAL A 133 1.21 -10.51 14.48
C VAL A 133 0.44 -9.86 15.65
N GLY A 134 0.78 -8.59 15.94
CA GLY A 134 0.20 -7.86 17.08
C GLY A 134 -1.04 -7.02 16.79
N TRP A 135 -1.40 -6.81 15.50
CA TRP A 135 -2.49 -5.89 15.12
C TRP A 135 -3.83 -6.54 14.80
N THR A 136 -3.93 -7.87 14.81
CA THR A 136 -5.19 -8.59 14.54
C THR A 136 -5.94 -8.90 15.83
N ILE A 137 -6.43 -7.87 16.50
CA ILE A 137 -7.22 -8.05 17.75
C ILE A 137 -8.53 -8.76 17.43
N GLY A 138 -8.75 -9.93 18.02
CA GLY A 138 -9.95 -10.75 17.80
C GLY A 138 -10.13 -11.24 16.36
N GLY A 139 -9.08 -11.11 15.54
CA GLY A 139 -9.09 -11.39 14.12
C GLY A 139 -8.80 -12.83 13.78
N LEU A 140 -8.78 -13.07 12.47
CA LEU A 140 -8.41 -14.34 11.89
C LEU A 140 -6.90 -14.28 11.57
N ASN A 141 -6.06 -14.92 12.35
CA ASN A 141 -4.61 -15.01 12.08
C ASN A 141 -4.33 -16.27 11.24
N LEU A 142 -3.97 -17.37 11.87
CA LEU A 142 -3.76 -18.65 11.19
C LEU A 142 -5.04 -19.13 10.49
N GLU A 143 -6.21 -18.80 11.00
CA GLU A 143 -7.50 -19.14 10.39
C GLU A 143 -7.68 -18.53 8.98
N ARG A 144 -7.04 -17.40 8.66
CA ARG A 144 -7.03 -16.85 7.27
C ARG A 144 -6.52 -17.89 6.26
N PHE A 145 -5.61 -18.76 6.70
CA PHE A 145 -4.96 -19.78 5.88
C PHE A 145 -5.63 -21.15 5.98
N THR A 146 -6.12 -21.51 7.17
CA THR A 146 -6.70 -22.84 7.40
C THR A 146 -8.19 -22.94 7.13
N MET A 147 -8.88 -21.82 6.92
CA MET A 147 -10.27 -21.78 6.47
C MET A 147 -10.38 -21.34 5.02
N ARG A 148 -11.58 -21.43 4.43
CA ARG A 148 -11.89 -20.93 3.10
C ARG A 148 -12.79 -19.71 3.16
N PHE A 149 -12.48 -18.70 2.33
CA PHE A 149 -13.22 -17.44 2.26
C PHE A 149 -13.68 -17.16 0.83
N PRO A 150 -14.73 -17.86 0.34
CA PRO A 150 -15.24 -17.71 -1.02
C PRO A 150 -16.12 -16.46 -1.20
N PHE A 151 -16.53 -15.82 -0.10
CA PHE A 151 -17.45 -14.69 -0.11
C PHE A 151 -16.72 -13.37 0.17
N SER A 152 -17.13 -12.30 -0.52
CA SER A 152 -16.66 -10.96 -0.21
C SER A 152 -17.27 -10.48 1.12
N TRP A 153 -16.44 -10.13 2.10
CA TRP A 153 -16.89 -9.62 3.39
C TRP A 153 -17.74 -8.33 3.23
N ARG A 154 -17.37 -7.44 2.31
CA ARG A 154 -18.10 -6.18 2.10
C ARG A 154 -19.47 -6.37 1.44
N LYS A 155 -19.55 -7.28 0.46
CA LYS A 155 -20.79 -7.48 -0.33
C LYS A 155 -21.71 -8.52 0.26
N GLN A 156 -21.15 -9.53 0.92
CA GLN A 156 -21.86 -10.74 1.34
C GLN A 156 -21.58 -11.04 2.82
N ARG A 157 -21.55 -10.02 3.66
CA ARG A 157 -21.14 -10.12 5.07
C ARG A 157 -21.86 -11.24 5.81
N ARG A 158 -23.19 -11.35 5.66
CA ARG A 158 -23.97 -12.40 6.35
C ARG A 158 -23.54 -13.81 5.93
N LEU A 159 -23.30 -14.02 4.64
CA LEU A 159 -22.80 -15.30 4.13
C LEU A 159 -21.38 -15.57 4.61
N PHE A 160 -20.51 -14.57 4.59
CA PHE A 160 -19.16 -14.66 5.11
C PHE A 160 -19.15 -15.08 6.58
N ASP A 161 -19.86 -14.34 7.44
CA ASP A 161 -19.90 -14.59 8.88
C ASP A 161 -20.54 -15.96 9.20
N THR A 162 -21.59 -16.35 8.46
CA THR A 162 -22.24 -17.65 8.63
C THR A 162 -21.32 -18.79 8.21
N TYR A 163 -20.61 -18.64 7.11
CA TYR A 163 -19.70 -19.66 6.60
C TYR A 163 -18.48 -19.84 7.52
N VAL A 164 -17.95 -18.77 8.07
CA VAL A 164 -16.86 -18.82 9.08
C VAL A 164 -17.33 -19.57 10.33
N ARG A 165 -18.53 -19.22 10.85
CA ARG A 165 -19.11 -19.93 12.01
C ARG A 165 -19.34 -21.41 11.74
N LEU A 166 -19.83 -21.76 10.54
CA LEU A 166 -20.04 -23.16 10.14
C LEU A 166 -18.72 -23.92 10.10
N GLN A 167 -17.68 -23.37 9.47
CA GLN A 167 -16.37 -24.02 9.41
C GLN A 167 -15.80 -24.26 10.82
N ARG A 168 -15.91 -23.28 11.72
CA ARG A 168 -15.50 -23.41 13.11
C ARG A 168 -16.29 -24.52 13.83
N ARG A 169 -17.61 -24.55 13.66
CA ARG A 169 -18.49 -25.52 14.31
C ARG A 169 -18.22 -26.97 13.89
N VAL A 170 -17.95 -27.19 12.60
CA VAL A 170 -17.68 -28.54 12.07
C VAL A 170 -16.20 -28.90 12.05
N GLY A 171 -15.32 -28.01 12.54
CA GLY A 171 -13.88 -28.24 12.58
C GLY A 171 -13.22 -28.31 11.19
N LEU A 172 -13.88 -27.74 10.15
CA LEU A 172 -13.38 -27.81 8.79
C LEU A 172 -12.15 -26.93 8.62
N LYS A 173 -11.00 -27.57 8.42
CA LYS A 173 -9.74 -26.90 8.14
C LYS A 173 -9.10 -27.45 6.88
N ARG A 174 -8.50 -26.58 6.07
CA ARG A 174 -7.65 -26.98 4.95
C ARG A 174 -6.19 -26.96 5.38
N ARG A 175 -5.39 -27.78 4.77
CA ARG A 175 -3.94 -27.77 4.97
C ARG A 175 -3.32 -26.59 4.22
N VAL A 176 -2.34 -25.97 4.85
CA VAL A 176 -1.42 -25.05 4.18
C VAL A 176 -0.55 -25.90 3.24
N PRO A 177 -0.29 -25.49 1.99
CA PRO A 177 0.60 -26.24 1.11
C PRO A 177 1.97 -26.50 1.74
N ALA A 178 2.57 -27.63 1.41
CA ALA A 178 3.88 -28.01 1.94
C ALA A 178 4.93 -26.93 1.60
N GLY A 179 5.82 -26.64 2.55
CA GLY A 179 6.85 -25.61 2.36
C GLY A 179 6.37 -24.18 2.54
N ILE A 180 5.06 -23.91 2.68
CA ILE A 180 4.54 -22.58 2.93
C ILE A 180 4.40 -22.33 4.44
N VAL A 181 5.14 -21.34 4.94
CA VAL A 181 4.97 -20.80 6.30
C VAL A 181 4.19 -19.48 6.19
N PRO A 182 2.94 -19.43 6.71
CA PRO A 182 2.10 -18.24 6.58
C PRO A 182 2.68 -17.02 7.26
N HIS A 183 2.76 -15.90 6.51
CA HIS A 183 3.14 -14.59 7.03
C HIS A 183 2.07 -13.56 6.69
N LEU A 184 1.97 -12.57 7.54
CA LEU A 184 1.08 -11.42 7.40
C LEU A 184 1.89 -10.12 7.41
N GLY A 185 1.36 -9.08 6.82
CA GLY A 185 1.99 -7.76 6.83
C GLY A 185 1.23 -6.75 5.99
N SER A 186 1.78 -5.55 5.87
CA SER A 186 1.23 -4.51 5.02
C SER A 186 1.29 -4.91 3.54
N GLN A 187 0.28 -4.52 2.77
CA GLN A 187 0.27 -4.68 1.31
C GLN A 187 1.47 -3.97 0.64
N TRP A 188 2.02 -2.93 1.25
CA TRP A 188 2.97 -2.00 0.61
C TRP A 188 4.40 -2.47 0.82
N TRP A 189 5.06 -2.80 -0.29
CA TRP A 189 6.41 -3.33 -0.31
C TRP A 189 7.28 -2.68 -1.40
N CYS A 190 8.58 -2.84 -1.25
CA CYS A 190 9.57 -2.58 -2.27
C CYS A 190 10.46 -3.82 -2.38
N LEU A 191 10.28 -4.58 -3.44
CA LEU A 191 10.99 -5.85 -3.67
C LEU A 191 12.05 -5.72 -4.74
N THR A 192 13.12 -6.48 -4.58
CA THR A 192 14.13 -6.62 -5.63
C THR A 192 13.53 -7.33 -6.86
N ARG A 193 14.08 -7.02 -8.03
CA ARG A 193 13.74 -7.73 -9.27
C ARG A 193 13.90 -9.24 -9.12
N GLN A 194 15.01 -9.67 -8.52
CA GLN A 194 15.31 -11.09 -8.32
C GLN A 194 14.20 -11.79 -7.50
N THR A 195 13.84 -11.24 -6.37
CA THR A 195 12.78 -11.79 -5.52
C THR A 195 11.43 -11.80 -6.23
N LEU A 196 11.08 -10.70 -6.89
CA LEU A 196 9.80 -10.58 -7.57
C LEU A 196 9.71 -11.56 -8.75
N SER A 197 10.79 -11.73 -9.53
CA SER A 197 10.86 -12.75 -10.58
C SER A 197 10.72 -14.16 -10.00
N ALA A 198 11.44 -14.48 -8.93
CA ALA A 198 11.36 -15.80 -8.29
C ALA A 198 9.94 -16.13 -7.77
N ILE A 199 9.21 -15.13 -7.30
CA ILE A 199 7.79 -15.29 -6.90
C ILE A 199 6.89 -15.51 -8.12
N LEU A 200 7.06 -14.70 -9.18
CA LEU A 200 6.18 -14.72 -10.35
C LEU A 200 6.46 -15.92 -11.29
N ASP A 201 7.69 -16.38 -11.35
CA ASP A 201 8.14 -17.50 -12.19
C ASP A 201 8.19 -18.83 -11.41
N ASN A 202 7.67 -18.86 -10.18
CA ASN A 202 7.62 -20.06 -9.35
C ASN A 202 6.86 -21.18 -10.09
N PRO A 203 7.46 -22.38 -10.26
CA PRO A 203 6.81 -23.50 -10.97
C PRO A 203 5.49 -23.92 -10.33
N ASP A 204 5.35 -23.78 -9.01
CA ASP A 204 4.14 -24.14 -8.27
C ASP A 204 3.16 -22.97 -8.15
N ARG A 205 3.42 -21.85 -8.84
CA ARG A 205 2.60 -20.62 -8.75
C ARG A 205 1.11 -20.89 -8.95
N ALA A 206 0.73 -21.72 -9.91
CA ALA A 206 -0.67 -22.00 -10.20
C ALA A 206 -1.39 -22.66 -9.02
N GLU A 207 -0.70 -23.53 -8.28
CA GLU A 207 -1.23 -24.16 -7.07
C GLU A 207 -1.31 -23.17 -5.91
N ILE A 208 -0.24 -22.40 -5.71
CA ILE A 208 -0.18 -21.34 -4.70
C ILE A 208 -1.29 -20.31 -4.92
N ASP A 209 -1.47 -19.83 -6.13
CA ASP A 209 -2.52 -18.89 -6.49
C ASP A 209 -3.92 -19.46 -6.21
N ARG A 210 -4.14 -20.75 -6.57
CA ARG A 210 -5.42 -21.45 -6.29
C ARG A 210 -5.69 -21.53 -4.79
N TYR A 211 -4.64 -21.76 -4.00
CA TYR A 211 -4.74 -21.77 -2.55
C TYR A 211 -5.08 -20.39 -2.00
N PHE A 212 -4.33 -19.34 -2.38
CA PHE A 212 -4.51 -17.97 -1.89
C PHE A 212 -5.80 -17.29 -2.36
N ARG A 213 -6.43 -17.75 -3.45
CA ARG A 213 -7.80 -17.29 -3.86
C ARG A 213 -8.85 -17.47 -2.77
N HIS A 214 -8.61 -18.35 -1.81
CA HIS A 214 -9.51 -18.61 -0.69
C HIS A 214 -8.94 -18.15 0.65
N VAL A 215 -7.83 -17.44 0.67
CA VAL A 215 -7.30 -16.75 1.85
C VAL A 215 -8.04 -15.41 1.98
N TRP A 216 -8.38 -15.02 3.19
CA TRP A 216 -8.98 -13.71 3.45
C TRP A 216 -7.90 -12.63 3.48
N ILE A 217 -8.11 -11.54 2.76
CA ILE A 217 -7.17 -10.43 2.56
C ILE A 217 -5.81 -10.96 2.05
N PRO A 218 -5.80 -11.60 0.88
CA PRO A 218 -4.59 -12.24 0.35
C PRO A 218 -3.49 -11.25 -0.03
N ASP A 219 -3.81 -9.98 -0.28
CA ASP A 219 -2.88 -8.89 -0.53
C ASP A 219 -2.00 -8.54 0.70
N GLU A 220 -2.43 -8.91 1.91
CA GLU A 220 -1.67 -8.78 3.15
C GLU A 220 -0.93 -10.07 3.55
N SER A 221 -0.88 -11.07 2.68
CA SER A 221 -0.29 -12.37 3.02
C SER A 221 0.43 -13.07 1.88
N TYR A 222 0.08 -12.86 0.63
CA TYR A 222 0.66 -13.55 -0.53
C TYR A 222 2.15 -13.24 -0.69
N PHE A 223 2.49 -11.98 -0.94
CA PHE A 223 3.88 -11.57 -1.10
C PHE A 223 4.66 -11.68 0.20
N GLN A 224 4.02 -11.40 1.35
CA GLN A 224 4.58 -11.51 2.69
C GLN A 224 5.03 -12.94 3.01
N THR A 225 4.28 -13.93 2.53
CA THR A 225 4.59 -15.35 2.69
C THR A 225 5.69 -15.79 1.72
N LEU A 226 5.54 -15.45 0.44
CA LEU A 226 6.43 -15.99 -0.59
C LEU A 226 7.82 -15.36 -0.58
N VAL A 227 7.95 -14.10 -0.18
CA VAL A 227 9.25 -13.44 -0.03
C VAL A 227 10.18 -14.23 0.89
N ARG A 228 9.63 -14.83 1.96
CA ARG A 228 10.41 -15.62 2.92
C ARG A 228 10.95 -16.95 2.37
N GLN A 229 10.42 -17.39 1.25
CA GLN A 229 10.90 -18.61 0.59
C GLN A 229 12.03 -18.34 -0.41
N VAL A 230 12.11 -17.12 -0.95
CA VAL A 230 12.96 -16.82 -2.10
C VAL A 230 14.00 -15.73 -1.83
N SER A 231 13.92 -15.03 -0.71
CA SER A 231 14.83 -13.93 -0.34
C SER A 231 15.56 -14.21 0.97
N ASP A 232 16.87 -13.98 0.94
CA ASP A 232 17.74 -14.10 2.12
C ASP A 232 17.87 -12.77 2.89
N GLN A 233 17.47 -11.65 2.27
CA GLN A 233 17.64 -10.30 2.84
C GLN A 233 16.30 -9.55 2.91
N VAL A 234 15.46 -9.94 3.84
CA VAL A 234 14.16 -9.30 4.07
C VAL A 234 14.24 -8.38 5.30
N GLU A 235 14.08 -7.08 5.07
CA GLU A 235 13.80 -6.14 6.13
C GLU A 235 12.27 -6.04 6.34
N SER A 236 11.81 -6.53 7.51
CA SER A 236 10.38 -6.56 7.85
C SER A 236 9.86 -5.18 8.24
N ARG A 237 9.86 -4.27 7.29
CA ARG A 237 9.32 -2.91 7.42
C ARG A 237 8.82 -2.38 6.09
N SER A 238 7.90 -1.42 6.14
CA SER A 238 7.46 -0.68 4.96
C SER A 238 8.25 0.62 4.79
N LEU A 239 8.58 0.98 3.56
CA LEU A 239 9.10 2.30 3.19
C LEU A 239 7.96 3.32 3.00
N THR A 240 6.70 2.85 3.07
CA THR A 240 5.48 3.65 2.97
C THR A 240 4.95 3.96 4.37
N LEU A 241 4.72 5.24 4.65
CA LEU A 241 3.96 5.66 5.81
C LEU A 241 2.48 5.34 5.58
N SER A 242 1.94 4.43 6.37
CA SER A 242 0.50 4.21 6.49
C SER A 242 0.13 4.15 7.96
N LYS A 243 -0.88 4.91 8.34
CA LYS A 243 -1.42 4.92 9.69
C LYS A 243 -2.80 4.31 9.65
N PHE A 244 -3.12 3.51 10.66
CA PHE A 244 -4.43 2.89 10.82
C PHE A 244 -5.00 3.25 12.19
N ASP A 245 -6.32 3.34 12.28
CA ASP A 245 -7.03 3.42 13.55
C ASP A 245 -7.15 2.03 14.20
N PHE A 246 -7.71 1.99 15.41
CA PHE A 246 -7.93 0.75 16.15
C PHE A 246 -8.90 -0.23 15.47
N GLN A 247 -9.68 0.23 14.48
CA GLN A 247 -10.57 -0.60 13.67
C GLN A 247 -9.91 -1.12 12.39
N GLY A 248 -8.63 -0.81 12.17
CA GLY A 248 -7.91 -1.15 10.96
C GLY A 248 -8.29 -0.29 9.74
N LYS A 249 -8.91 0.88 9.94
CA LYS A 249 -9.19 1.81 8.85
C LYS A 249 -7.97 2.70 8.59
N PRO A 250 -7.61 2.93 7.32
CA PRO A 250 -6.49 3.81 7.02
C PRO A 250 -6.81 5.25 7.35
N HIS A 251 -5.90 5.90 8.08
CA HIS A 251 -5.93 7.33 8.32
C HIS A 251 -5.75 8.09 7.00
N ILE A 252 -6.46 9.22 6.86
CA ILE A 252 -6.41 10.06 5.67
C ILE A 252 -5.66 11.35 6.03
N PHE A 253 -4.65 11.69 5.24
CA PHE A 253 -3.87 12.91 5.41
C PHE A 253 -4.46 14.06 4.59
N TYR A 254 -4.60 15.21 5.22
CA TYR A 254 -5.11 16.47 4.71
C TYR A 254 -4.02 17.54 4.70
N ASP A 255 -4.30 18.72 4.21
CA ASP A 255 -3.35 19.84 4.08
C ASP A 255 -2.73 20.30 5.40
N ASP A 256 -3.46 20.20 6.49
CA ASP A 256 -2.96 20.53 7.84
C ASP A 256 -1.93 19.52 8.37
N HIS A 257 -1.82 18.33 7.75
CA HIS A 257 -0.77 17.37 8.06
C HIS A 257 0.59 17.65 7.37
N LEU A 258 0.69 18.71 6.57
CA LEU A 258 1.91 19.03 5.81
C LEU A 258 3.18 18.98 6.67
N GLN A 259 3.15 19.63 7.84
CA GLN A 259 4.33 19.71 8.70
C GLN A 259 4.72 18.36 9.32
N ILE A 260 3.76 17.49 9.57
CA ILE A 260 4.04 16.15 10.10
C ILE A 260 4.58 15.22 9.01
N LEU A 261 4.03 15.32 7.81
CA LEU A 261 4.52 14.55 6.64
C LEU A 261 5.93 14.96 6.24
N ARG A 262 6.28 16.26 6.31
CA ARG A 262 7.65 16.74 6.10
C ARG A 262 8.66 16.20 7.13
N ARG A 263 8.20 15.81 8.32
CA ARG A 263 9.04 15.20 9.35
C ARG A 263 9.12 13.68 9.26
N SER A 264 8.37 13.08 8.37
CA SER A 264 8.42 11.63 8.15
C SER A 264 9.73 11.23 7.49
N ASP A 265 10.31 10.14 7.94
CA ASP A 265 11.50 9.55 7.31
C ASP A 265 11.13 8.53 6.21
N CYS A 266 9.84 8.21 6.03
CA CYS A 266 9.36 7.36 4.95
C CYS A 266 9.45 8.07 3.60
N PHE A 267 9.59 7.29 2.53
CA PHE A 267 9.69 7.84 1.17
C PHE A 267 8.36 8.16 0.54
N VAL A 268 7.31 7.46 0.94
CA VAL A 268 5.95 7.60 0.41
C VAL A 268 4.97 7.62 1.56
N ALA A 269 3.86 8.35 1.45
CA ALA A 269 2.76 8.31 2.40
C ALA A 269 1.45 7.93 1.75
N ARG A 270 0.54 7.35 2.55
CA ARG A 270 -0.86 7.05 2.22
C ARG A 270 -1.75 7.02 3.47
N LYS A 271 -3.04 7.29 3.34
CA LYS A 271 -3.79 7.77 2.19
C LYS A 271 -3.82 9.29 2.17
N ILE A 272 -3.57 9.87 1.04
CA ILE A 272 -3.70 11.33 0.87
C ILE A 272 -5.11 11.65 0.38
N TRP A 273 -5.75 12.64 0.98
CA TRP A 273 -7.03 13.16 0.52
C TRP A 273 -6.88 13.77 -0.87
N PRO A 274 -7.75 13.44 -1.84
CA PRO A 274 -7.55 13.89 -3.23
C PRO A 274 -7.70 15.42 -3.41
N HIS A 275 -8.29 16.11 -2.44
CA HIS A 275 -8.41 17.57 -2.44
C HIS A 275 -7.42 18.25 -1.46
N ALA A 276 -6.38 17.56 -1.06
CA ALA A 276 -5.27 18.13 -0.31
C ALA A 276 -4.26 18.80 -1.26
N ASP A 277 -4.71 19.84 -1.97
CA ASP A 277 -3.95 20.50 -3.03
C ASP A 277 -2.59 20.97 -2.52
N ARG A 278 -2.53 21.53 -1.32
CA ARG A 278 -1.29 21.98 -0.70
C ARG A 278 -0.29 20.84 -0.46
N LEU A 279 -0.74 19.64 -0.16
CA LEU A 279 0.15 18.48 -0.03
C LEU A 279 0.71 18.08 -1.39
N TYR A 280 -0.16 17.96 -2.41
CA TYR A 280 0.28 17.61 -3.76
C TYR A 280 1.25 18.65 -4.30
N ASP A 281 0.93 19.92 -4.22
CA ASP A 281 1.81 21.01 -4.67
C ASP A 281 3.16 20.99 -3.96
N SER A 282 3.16 20.78 -2.62
CA SER A 282 4.39 20.80 -1.83
C SER A 282 5.31 19.61 -2.08
N PHE A 283 4.78 18.44 -2.39
CA PHE A 283 5.58 17.23 -2.53
C PHE A 283 5.84 16.81 -3.99
N LEU A 284 5.01 17.27 -4.93
CA LEU A 284 5.22 17.02 -6.37
C LEU A 284 6.00 18.16 -7.06
N SER A 285 6.18 19.30 -6.40
CA SER A 285 7.02 20.38 -6.91
C SER A 285 8.47 19.92 -7.11
N ASN A 286 9.19 20.63 -7.98
CA ASN A 286 10.60 20.34 -8.25
C ASN A 286 11.56 20.85 -7.16
N ASP A 287 11.02 21.51 -6.14
CA ASP A 287 11.84 22.01 -5.02
C ASP A 287 12.08 20.89 -4.01
N PRO A 288 13.27 20.31 -3.97
CA PRO A 288 13.66 19.37 -2.92
C PRO A 288 13.89 20.18 -1.65
N SER A 289 12.83 20.56 -0.94
CA SER A 289 12.99 21.13 0.40
C SER A 289 13.70 20.08 1.26
N GLY A 290 15.02 20.27 1.37
CA GLY A 290 15.95 19.29 1.89
C GLY A 290 15.57 18.76 3.25
N GLN A 291 15.10 17.54 3.27
CA GLN A 291 15.15 16.73 4.46
C GLN A 291 16.51 16.02 4.49
N ALA A 292 17.17 16.07 5.62
CA ALA A 292 18.37 15.27 5.83
C ALA A 292 18.04 13.80 5.56
N ALA A 293 18.90 13.11 4.82
CA ALA A 293 18.79 11.69 4.58
C ALA A 293 18.71 10.96 5.92
N ALA A 294 17.57 10.34 6.20
CA ALA A 294 17.33 9.59 7.41
C ALA A 294 16.78 8.21 7.08
N GLU A 295 17.09 7.25 7.92
CA GLU A 295 16.53 5.91 7.80
C GLU A 295 15.00 5.95 7.96
N PRO A 296 14.24 5.27 7.09
CA PRO A 296 12.80 5.17 7.23
C PRO A 296 12.41 4.57 8.57
N ASN A 297 11.67 5.33 9.36
CA ASN A 297 11.23 4.94 10.69
C ASN A 297 9.72 5.16 10.84
N PRO A 298 8.88 4.16 10.52
CA PRO A 298 7.44 4.26 10.63
C PRO A 298 6.95 4.65 12.04
N GLY A 299 7.67 4.21 13.09
CA GLY A 299 7.35 4.56 14.47
C GLY A 299 7.60 6.02 14.84
N LYS A 300 8.30 6.80 14.01
CA LYS A 300 8.52 8.23 14.29
C LYS A 300 7.22 9.02 14.28
N ILE A 301 6.38 8.77 13.30
CA ILE A 301 5.08 9.44 13.17
C ILE A 301 4.18 9.06 14.34
N ASP A 302 4.18 7.80 14.77
CA ASP A 302 3.39 7.34 15.91
C ASP A 302 3.81 8.06 17.20
N ARG A 303 5.10 8.25 17.42
CA ARG A 303 5.59 9.03 18.57
C ARG A 303 5.19 10.51 18.49
N LEU A 304 5.10 11.09 17.29
CA LEU A 304 4.62 12.48 17.12
C LEU A 304 3.13 12.60 17.44
N PHE A 305 2.32 11.64 17.02
CA PHE A 305 0.90 11.57 17.37
C PHE A 305 0.71 11.39 18.88
N ALA A 306 1.40 10.46 19.50
CA ALA A 306 1.33 10.23 20.94
C ALA A 306 1.69 11.49 21.74
N ARG A 307 2.74 12.21 21.35
CA ARG A 307 3.13 13.49 21.98
C ARG A 307 2.07 14.58 21.79
N ALA A 308 1.40 14.63 20.63
CA ALA A 308 0.34 15.59 20.37
C ALA A 308 -0.87 15.32 21.28
N VAL A 309 -1.26 14.07 21.45
CA VAL A 309 -2.31 13.65 22.39
C VAL A 309 -1.94 14.00 23.82
N GLU A 310 -0.74 13.66 24.27
CA GLU A 310 -0.27 13.98 25.62
C GLU A 310 -0.32 15.49 25.91
N ARG A 311 0.12 16.32 24.97
CA ARG A 311 0.03 17.78 25.12
C ARG A 311 -1.41 18.26 25.25
N ARG A 312 -2.31 17.67 24.47
CA ARG A 312 -3.73 18.03 24.49
C ARG A 312 -4.39 17.64 25.81
N THR A 313 -4.15 16.44 26.29
CA THR A 313 -4.70 15.97 27.56
C THR A 313 -4.18 16.76 28.77
N LYS A 314 -2.97 17.32 28.66
CA LYS A 314 -2.39 18.23 29.66
C LYS A 314 -2.80 19.70 29.46
N GLY A 315 -3.79 20.01 28.60
CA GLY A 315 -4.27 21.36 28.32
C GLY A 315 -3.27 22.28 27.60
N ARG A 316 -2.22 21.72 27.00
CA ARG A 316 -1.21 22.47 26.25
C ARG A 316 -1.59 22.55 24.76
N ALA A 317 -1.22 23.65 24.10
CA ALA A 317 -1.36 23.76 22.67
C ALA A 317 -0.62 22.60 21.96
N GLY A 318 -1.32 21.86 21.16
CA GLY A 318 -0.81 20.67 20.48
C GLY A 318 -0.83 20.81 18.95
N LEU A 319 -0.39 19.75 18.30
CA LEU A 319 -0.51 19.60 16.86
C LEU A 319 -1.97 19.29 16.53
N TYR A 320 -2.56 20.08 15.64
CA TYR A 320 -3.90 19.82 15.11
C TYR A 320 -3.81 18.80 13.98
N MET A 321 -4.68 17.82 14.04
CA MET A 321 -4.84 16.84 12.99
C MET A 321 -6.32 16.60 12.78
N GLN A 322 -6.77 16.91 11.57
CA GLN A 322 -8.13 16.60 11.15
C GLN A 322 -8.11 15.31 10.39
N SER A 323 -9.02 14.42 10.70
CA SER A 323 -9.29 13.25 9.89
C SER A 323 -10.73 13.24 9.44
N ARG A 324 -10.95 12.64 8.30
CA ARG A 324 -12.28 12.54 7.73
C ARG A 324 -13.08 11.45 8.42
N HIS A 325 -14.38 11.71 8.61
CA HIS A 325 -15.26 10.68 9.14
C HIS A 325 -15.28 9.45 8.23
N PRO A 326 -15.26 8.23 8.78
CA PRO A 326 -15.18 6.99 8.00
C PRO A 326 -16.28 6.81 6.96
N ASN A 327 -17.44 7.43 7.20
CA ASN A 327 -18.61 7.34 6.32
C ASN A 327 -18.70 8.46 5.28
N GLU A 328 -17.79 9.43 5.28
CA GLU A 328 -17.78 10.46 4.25
C GLU A 328 -17.25 9.91 2.92
N ASN A 329 -17.92 10.27 1.85
CA ASN A 329 -17.44 9.98 0.52
C ASN A 329 -16.35 10.97 0.13
N TRP A 330 -15.11 10.63 0.44
CA TRP A 330 -13.93 11.45 0.22
C TRP A 330 -13.60 11.73 -1.26
N GLU A 331 -14.31 11.07 -2.18
CA GLU A 331 -14.15 11.24 -3.63
C GLU A 331 -14.92 12.45 -4.17
N ASN A 332 -15.96 12.88 -3.47
CA ASN A 332 -16.93 13.86 -3.99
C ASN A 332 -16.58 15.32 -3.72
N GLY A 333 -15.39 15.65 -3.28
CA GLY A 333 -14.94 17.03 -3.07
C GLY A 333 -15.69 17.81 -2.00
N ARG A 334 -16.59 17.17 -1.25
CA ARG A 334 -17.24 17.83 -0.12
C ARG A 334 -16.20 18.10 0.97
N THR A 335 -16.23 19.27 1.51
CA THR A 335 -15.42 19.60 2.69
C THR A 335 -15.63 18.55 3.76
N ALA A 336 -14.54 18.05 4.30
CA ALA A 336 -14.61 17.21 5.49
C ALA A 336 -15.37 18.00 6.57
N ALA A 337 -16.28 17.34 7.27
CA ALA A 337 -16.85 17.93 8.45
C ALA A 337 -15.72 18.34 9.38
N ALA A 338 -15.81 19.52 9.95
CA ALA A 338 -14.85 19.98 10.94
C ALA A 338 -15.01 19.11 12.18
N TYR A 339 -14.05 18.24 12.44
CA TYR A 339 -14.00 17.48 13.68
C TYR A 339 -13.44 18.36 14.79
N SER A 340 -13.95 18.15 15.99
CA SER A 340 -13.24 18.65 17.15
C SER A 340 -11.85 17.99 17.18
N VAL A 341 -10.86 18.70 17.67
CA VAL A 341 -9.50 18.15 17.80
C VAL A 341 -9.52 16.86 18.64
N PHE A 342 -10.49 16.74 19.54
CA PHE A 342 -10.68 15.56 20.37
C PHE A 342 -11.18 14.36 19.55
N GLU A 343 -12.13 14.56 18.65
CA GLU A 343 -12.64 13.50 17.76
C GLU A 343 -11.58 13.06 16.74
N GLY A 344 -10.80 14.00 16.22
CA GLY A 344 -9.66 13.67 15.35
C GLY A 344 -8.59 12.82 16.03
N PHE A 345 -8.46 12.93 17.34
CA PHE A 345 -7.55 12.08 18.12
C PHE A 345 -8.14 10.73 18.49
N SER A 346 -9.46 10.58 18.61
CA SER A 346 -10.09 9.28 18.85
C SER A 346 -9.90 8.31 17.68
N ASP A 347 -9.66 8.82 16.48
CA ASP A 347 -9.36 8.01 15.29
C ASP A 347 -7.89 7.52 15.24
N LEU A 348 -7.08 7.93 16.21
CA LEU A 348 -5.66 7.59 16.31
C LEU A 348 -5.37 6.44 17.30
N PHE A 349 -6.36 6.10 18.15
CA PHE A 349 -6.24 5.04 19.16
C PHE A 349 -7.07 3.79 18.83
#